data_1d97cbbae4617114beda990219ceb83e
#
_entry.id   1d97cbbae4617114beda990219ceb83e
#
_cell.length_a   1.000
_cell.length_b   1.000
_cell.length_c   1.000
_cell.angle_alpha   90.00
_cell.angle_beta   90.00
_cell.angle_gamma   90.00
#
_symmetry.space_group_name_H-M   'P 1'
#
loop_
_entity.id
_entity.type
_entity.pdbx_description
1 polymer ?
#
loop_
_entity_poly.entity_id
_entity_poly.type
_entity_poly.pdbx_seq_one_letter_code
_entity_poly.pdbx_strand_id
1 'polypeptide(L)'
;DPTLFGKPDLAPLNPHFEVLGSRQQNQLSSINGKTTATTTWNVSLLPKTTGELQIPALQLGDLRSEPITLHISEHTGTASKSGAPIFIDASLDQDSVYVQAQAVLTLRLYHSVSLYNDSSLTPLKMTDARIEQLGAARTYEKDINGVRHGVIELSYAIFPQKSGELSIPSLLFSATLADRSDNSGFMSF
;
A
#
# COMPACT_ATOMS: atom_id res chain seq x y z
N ASP A 1 14.14 -29.83 -13.16
CA ASP A 1 13.69 -29.71 -11.77
C ASP A 1 13.41 -28.23 -11.45
N PRO A 2 12.17 -27.84 -11.30
CA PRO A 2 11.86 -26.47 -11.03
C PRO A 2 11.53 -26.28 -9.55
N THR A 3 12.56 -26.25 -8.71
CA THR A 3 12.44 -25.72 -7.35
C THR A 3 13.32 -24.48 -7.23
N LEU A 4 12.94 -23.42 -7.93
CA LEU A 4 13.50 -22.08 -7.73
C LEU A 4 12.93 -21.51 -6.41
N PHE A 5 13.41 -22.04 -5.28
CA PHE A 5 13.21 -21.44 -3.95
C PHE A 5 14.33 -20.42 -3.69
N GLY A 6 14.34 -19.36 -4.48
CA GLY A 6 15.23 -18.23 -4.26
C GLY A 6 14.42 -17.03 -3.79
N LYS A 7 14.99 -16.20 -2.92
CA LYS A 7 14.50 -14.85 -2.65
C LYS A 7 15.21 -13.89 -3.62
N PRO A 8 14.50 -12.97 -4.29
CA PRO A 8 15.16 -11.99 -5.14
C PRO A 8 16.08 -11.09 -4.31
N ASP A 9 17.24 -10.76 -4.88
CA ASP A 9 18.12 -9.76 -4.27
C ASP A 9 17.51 -8.37 -4.46
N LEU A 10 17.07 -7.77 -3.36
CA LEU A 10 16.45 -6.44 -3.33
C LEU A 10 17.45 -5.34 -2.96
N ALA A 11 18.71 -5.67 -2.64
CA ALA A 11 19.73 -4.70 -2.27
C ALA A 11 19.98 -3.62 -3.34
N PRO A 12 19.93 -3.92 -4.64
CA PRO A 12 20.10 -2.91 -5.70
C PRO A 12 19.01 -1.82 -5.72
N LEU A 13 17.86 -2.03 -5.04
CA LEU A 13 16.77 -1.04 -4.94
C LEU A 13 17.05 0.05 -3.92
N ASN A 14 17.82 -0.26 -2.87
CA ASN A 14 18.03 0.62 -1.70
C ASN A 14 18.52 2.03 -2.01
N PRO A 15 19.33 2.31 -3.05
CA PRO A 15 19.75 3.68 -3.35
C PRO A 15 18.59 4.62 -3.69
N HIS A 16 17.58 4.12 -4.40
CA HIS A 16 16.49 4.92 -4.96
C HIS A 16 15.12 4.65 -4.34
N PHE A 17 14.97 3.49 -3.69
CA PHE A 17 13.71 3.05 -3.11
C PHE A 17 13.91 2.56 -1.68
N GLU A 18 12.88 2.73 -0.87
CA GLU A 18 12.71 2.01 0.39
C GLU A 18 11.82 0.79 0.14
N VAL A 19 12.29 -0.40 0.53
CA VAL A 19 11.52 -1.63 0.41
C VAL A 19 10.62 -1.75 1.63
N LEU A 20 9.32 -1.52 1.45
CA LEU A 20 8.31 -1.55 2.51
C LEU A 20 7.87 -2.98 2.86
N GLY A 21 8.00 -3.89 1.91
CA GLY A 21 7.68 -5.30 2.11
C GLY A 21 7.85 -6.12 0.84
N SER A 22 7.95 -7.44 1.02
CA SER A 22 7.90 -8.39 -0.09
C SER A 22 7.04 -9.59 0.30
N ARG A 23 6.18 -10.04 -0.61
CA ARG A 23 5.31 -11.21 -0.45
C ARG A 23 5.59 -12.19 -1.58
N GLN A 24 5.73 -13.44 -1.24
CA GLN A 24 5.85 -14.54 -2.20
C GLN A 24 4.51 -15.26 -2.33
N GLN A 25 4.10 -15.52 -3.55
CA GLN A 25 2.93 -16.33 -3.88
C GLN A 25 3.37 -17.45 -4.83
N ASN A 26 3.05 -18.71 -4.48
CA ASN A 26 3.33 -19.86 -5.28
C ASN A 26 2.01 -20.42 -5.83
N GLN A 27 1.96 -20.62 -7.13
CA GLN A 27 0.81 -21.22 -7.82
C GLN A 27 1.28 -22.48 -8.53
N LEU A 28 0.62 -23.59 -8.25
CA LEU A 28 0.81 -24.88 -8.92
C LEU A 28 -0.43 -25.17 -9.76
N SER A 29 -0.25 -25.37 -11.05
CA SER A 29 -1.32 -25.74 -11.97
C SER A 29 -0.96 -27.05 -12.65
N SER A 30 -1.90 -28.00 -12.72
CA SER A 30 -1.73 -29.24 -13.44
C SER A 30 -2.90 -29.43 -14.42
N ILE A 31 -2.57 -29.37 -15.72
CA ILE A 31 -3.52 -29.52 -16.81
C ILE A 31 -3.02 -30.63 -17.73
N ASN A 32 -3.85 -31.64 -17.97
CA ASN A 32 -3.52 -32.77 -18.85
C ASN A 32 -2.19 -33.50 -18.53
N GLY A 33 -1.89 -33.63 -17.22
CA GLY A 33 -0.65 -34.29 -16.78
C GLY A 33 0.61 -33.42 -16.87
N LYS A 34 0.50 -32.18 -17.38
CA LYS A 34 1.60 -31.21 -17.38
C LYS A 34 1.46 -30.29 -16.17
N THR A 35 2.40 -30.37 -15.25
CA THR A 35 2.45 -29.53 -14.06
C THR A 35 3.29 -28.29 -14.32
N THR A 36 2.73 -27.12 -14.04
CA THR A 36 3.43 -25.83 -14.11
C THR A 36 3.41 -25.20 -12.73
N ALA A 37 4.58 -24.82 -12.23
CA ALA A 37 4.74 -24.05 -10.99
C ALA A 37 5.14 -22.62 -11.33
N THR A 38 4.42 -21.64 -10.78
CA THR A 38 4.73 -20.23 -10.95
C THR A 38 4.94 -19.62 -9.56
N THR A 39 6.05 -18.92 -9.39
CA THR A 39 6.33 -18.13 -8.18
C THR A 39 6.31 -16.65 -8.53
N THR A 40 5.44 -15.90 -7.85
CA THR A 40 5.31 -14.46 -8.02
C THR A 40 5.82 -13.77 -6.77
N TRP A 41 6.68 -12.78 -6.95
CA TRP A 41 7.16 -11.90 -5.89
C TRP A 41 6.54 -10.53 -6.04
N ASN A 42 5.70 -10.14 -5.08
CA ASN A 42 5.15 -8.79 -4.99
C ASN A 42 6.02 -7.97 -4.02
N VAL A 43 6.69 -6.96 -4.56
CA VAL A 43 7.58 -6.08 -3.77
C VAL A 43 7.00 -4.68 -3.75
N SER A 44 6.73 -4.18 -2.54
CA SER A 44 6.23 -2.82 -2.33
C SER A 44 7.40 -1.88 -2.13
N LEU A 45 7.49 -0.86 -2.99
CA LEU A 45 8.58 0.11 -3.02
C LEU A 45 8.05 1.51 -2.77
N LEU A 46 8.76 2.28 -1.93
CA LEU A 46 8.55 3.71 -1.77
C LEU A 46 9.73 4.45 -2.43
N PRO A 47 9.51 5.28 -3.46
CA PRO A 47 10.57 6.08 -4.07
C PRO A 47 11.07 7.14 -3.08
N LYS A 48 12.39 7.33 -3.01
CA LYS A 48 13.03 8.31 -2.11
C LYS A 48 13.09 9.70 -2.71
N THR A 49 13.00 9.81 -4.04
CA THR A 49 13.08 11.07 -4.79
C THR A 49 12.06 11.06 -5.93
N THR A 50 11.68 12.24 -6.39
CA THR A 50 10.88 12.43 -7.60
C THR A 50 11.76 12.49 -8.84
N GLY A 51 11.15 12.41 -10.02
CA GLY A 51 11.82 12.41 -11.30
C GLY A 51 11.89 11.02 -11.94
N GLU A 52 12.82 10.84 -12.84
CA GLU A 52 13.04 9.58 -13.52
C GLU A 52 13.91 8.66 -12.65
N LEU A 53 13.35 7.54 -12.21
CA LEU A 53 14.02 6.52 -11.42
C LEU A 53 14.02 5.19 -12.17
N GLN A 54 15.09 4.44 -12.03
CA GLN A 54 15.20 3.11 -12.63
C GLN A 54 15.18 2.03 -11.55
N ILE A 55 14.27 1.06 -11.71
CA ILE A 55 14.37 -0.22 -11.03
C ILE A 55 15.46 -1.01 -11.77
N PRO A 56 16.60 -1.31 -11.14
CA PRO A 56 17.65 -2.07 -11.77
C PRO A 56 17.22 -3.51 -12.03
N ALA A 57 17.93 -4.19 -12.89
CA ALA A 57 17.73 -5.61 -13.10
C ALA A 57 18.00 -6.39 -11.79
N LEU A 58 16.98 -7.09 -11.30
CA LEU A 58 17.03 -7.89 -10.09
C LEU A 58 17.45 -9.32 -10.41
N GLN A 59 18.20 -9.93 -9.52
CA GLN A 59 18.68 -11.31 -9.67
C GLN A 59 17.93 -12.27 -8.76
N LEU A 60 17.56 -13.41 -9.31
CA LEU A 60 16.94 -14.54 -8.61
C LEU A 60 17.65 -15.83 -9.03
N GLY A 61 18.63 -16.29 -8.27
CA GLY A 61 19.51 -17.38 -8.68
C GLY A 61 20.25 -17.02 -9.97
N ASP A 62 20.07 -17.83 -11.01
CA ASP A 62 20.66 -17.61 -12.35
C ASP A 62 19.76 -16.74 -13.26
N LEU A 63 18.56 -16.41 -12.80
CA LEU A 63 17.63 -15.56 -13.56
C LEU A 63 17.85 -14.08 -13.24
N ARG A 64 17.68 -13.25 -14.26
CA ARG A 64 17.78 -11.80 -14.15
C ARG A 64 16.57 -11.14 -14.81
N SER A 65 15.98 -10.15 -14.12
CA SER A 65 14.91 -9.35 -14.69
C SER A 65 15.46 -8.28 -15.63
N GLU A 66 14.61 -7.72 -16.49
CA GLU A 66 14.91 -6.49 -17.20
C GLU A 66 14.80 -5.28 -16.25
N PRO A 67 15.58 -4.20 -16.50
CA PRO A 67 15.42 -2.95 -15.77
C PRO A 67 14.13 -2.25 -16.21
N ILE A 68 13.49 -1.51 -15.29
CA ILE A 68 12.25 -0.77 -15.55
C ILE A 68 12.49 0.70 -15.20
N THR A 69 12.21 1.60 -16.13
CA THR A 69 12.23 3.04 -15.88
C THR A 69 10.86 3.52 -15.40
N LEU A 70 10.84 4.26 -14.29
CA LEU A 70 9.66 4.85 -13.68
C LEU A 70 9.79 6.37 -13.67
N HIS A 71 8.72 7.06 -13.98
CA HIS A 71 8.61 8.50 -13.81
C HIS A 71 7.82 8.81 -12.54
N ILE A 72 8.51 9.30 -11.52
CA ILE A 72 7.94 9.63 -10.22
C ILE A 72 7.63 11.13 -10.19
N SER A 73 6.36 11.48 -10.18
CA SER A 73 5.90 12.85 -10.01
C SER A 73 5.67 13.19 -8.55
N GLU A 74 5.90 14.46 -8.18
CA GLU A 74 5.50 14.93 -6.87
C GLU A 74 3.98 14.81 -6.71
N HIS A 75 3.57 14.19 -5.63
CA HIS A 75 2.18 14.25 -5.23
C HIS A 75 1.95 15.60 -4.54
N THR A 76 1.64 16.63 -5.35
CA THR A 76 1.11 17.89 -4.80
C THR A 76 -0.25 17.56 -4.19
N GLY A 77 -0.33 17.54 -2.88
CA GLY A 77 -1.38 16.99 -2.00
C GLY A 77 -2.85 17.36 -2.21
N THR A 78 -3.22 17.73 -3.41
CA THR A 78 -4.59 17.68 -3.91
C THR A 78 -4.74 16.37 -4.69
N ALA A 79 -4.82 15.23 -3.99
CA ALA A 79 -5.36 14.03 -4.58
C ALA A 79 -6.67 14.44 -5.26
N SER A 80 -6.70 14.36 -6.57
CA SER A 80 -7.96 14.40 -7.31
C SER A 80 -8.81 13.27 -6.74
N LYS A 81 -9.68 13.61 -5.79
CA LYS A 81 -10.69 12.73 -5.17
C LYS A 81 -11.70 12.24 -6.21
N SER A 82 -11.50 12.58 -7.47
CA SER A 82 -12.39 12.29 -8.57
C SER A 82 -11.77 11.23 -9.46
N GLY A 83 -12.17 9.97 -9.25
CA GLY A 83 -11.96 8.86 -10.17
C GLY A 83 -10.98 7.77 -9.78
N ALA A 84 -10.17 7.92 -8.74
CA ALA A 84 -9.33 6.82 -8.26
C ALA A 84 -10.20 5.76 -7.55
N PRO A 85 -10.09 4.46 -7.91
CA PRO A 85 -10.90 3.41 -7.27
C PRO A 85 -10.54 3.19 -5.81
N ILE A 86 -9.35 3.62 -5.38
CA ILE A 86 -8.88 3.61 -4.00
C ILE A 86 -8.10 4.89 -3.74
N PHE A 87 -8.39 5.56 -2.63
CA PHE A 87 -7.62 6.71 -2.15
C PHE A 87 -7.69 6.86 -0.64
N ILE A 88 -6.73 7.56 -0.06
CA ILE A 88 -6.66 7.87 1.37
C ILE A 88 -6.85 9.37 1.55
N ASP A 89 -7.68 9.72 2.53
CA ASP A 89 -7.84 11.06 3.05
C ASP A 89 -7.33 11.10 4.49
N ALA A 90 -6.55 12.12 4.82
CA ALA A 90 -6.02 12.33 6.16
C ALA A 90 -6.42 13.72 6.65
N SER A 91 -6.89 13.80 7.89
CA SER A 91 -7.27 15.07 8.51
C SER A 91 -6.81 15.12 9.95
N LEU A 92 -6.25 16.26 10.35
CA LEU A 92 -5.98 16.61 11.75
C LEU A 92 -7.13 17.47 12.28
N ASP A 93 -7.45 17.30 13.56
CA ASP A 93 -8.41 18.18 14.26
C ASP A 93 -7.79 19.54 14.58
N GLN A 94 -6.46 19.60 14.76
CA GLN A 94 -5.72 20.81 15.10
C GLN A 94 -4.34 20.80 14.39
N ASP A 95 -3.99 21.92 13.75
CA ASP A 95 -2.70 22.08 13.08
C ASP A 95 -1.57 22.48 14.05
N SER A 96 -1.92 22.91 15.26
CA SER A 96 -0.97 23.33 16.29
C SER A 96 -1.47 22.95 17.67
N VAL A 97 -0.61 22.29 18.43
CA VAL A 97 -0.91 21.86 19.81
C VAL A 97 0.32 22.06 20.70
N TYR A 98 0.10 22.20 22.00
CA TYR A 98 1.19 22.23 22.98
C TYR A 98 1.85 20.84 23.09
N VAL A 99 3.10 20.84 23.56
CA VAL A 99 3.81 19.59 23.92
C VAL A 99 2.97 18.83 24.94
N GLN A 100 2.83 17.51 24.74
CA GLN A 100 1.99 16.57 25.51
C GLN A 100 0.47 16.80 25.39
N ALA A 101 0.02 17.82 24.67
CA ALA A 101 -1.42 17.93 24.35
C ALA A 101 -1.77 16.95 23.21
N GLN A 102 -3.04 16.60 23.13
CA GLN A 102 -3.54 15.65 22.13
C GLN A 102 -3.89 16.38 20.83
N ALA A 103 -3.43 15.85 19.69
CA ALA A 103 -4.01 16.08 18.38
C ALA A 103 -4.61 14.77 17.86
N VAL A 104 -5.69 14.85 17.11
CA VAL A 104 -6.34 13.64 16.54
C VAL A 104 -6.13 13.61 15.02
N LEU A 105 -5.41 12.59 14.57
CA LEU A 105 -5.29 12.25 13.15
C LEU A 105 -6.38 11.25 12.78
N THR A 106 -7.21 11.59 11.81
CA THR A 106 -8.20 10.69 11.23
C THR A 106 -7.78 10.32 9.82
N LEU A 107 -7.60 9.02 9.57
CA LEU A 107 -7.30 8.44 8.27
C LEU A 107 -8.56 7.77 7.74
N ARG A 108 -8.93 8.08 6.50
CA ARG A 108 -10.05 7.46 5.80
C ARG A 108 -9.57 6.86 4.50
N LEU A 109 -9.63 5.54 4.41
CA LEU A 109 -9.41 4.81 3.17
C LEU A 109 -10.74 4.63 2.45
N TYR A 110 -10.84 5.14 1.24
CA TYR A 110 -11.99 4.98 0.36
C TYR A 110 -11.70 3.94 -0.70
N HIS A 111 -12.64 3.03 -0.95
CA HIS A 111 -12.53 2.07 -2.05
C HIS A 111 -13.89 1.86 -2.74
N SER A 112 -13.93 1.97 -4.06
CA SER A 112 -15.09 1.65 -4.90
C SER A 112 -15.03 0.25 -5.52
N VAL A 113 -13.95 -0.48 -5.24
CA VAL A 113 -13.68 -1.84 -5.69
C VAL A 113 -13.64 -2.78 -4.49
N SER A 114 -13.93 -4.06 -4.70
CA SER A 114 -13.84 -5.05 -3.64
C SER A 114 -12.38 -5.33 -3.29
N LEU A 115 -12.08 -5.34 -1.99
CA LEU A 115 -10.77 -5.66 -1.45
C LEU A 115 -10.81 -7.06 -0.85
N TYR A 116 -9.72 -7.84 -1.02
CA TYR A 116 -9.54 -9.06 -0.23
C TYR A 116 -9.16 -8.74 1.22
N ASN A 117 -9.32 -9.71 2.11
CA ASN A 117 -9.03 -9.58 3.54
C ASN A 117 -7.52 -9.49 3.88
N ASP A 118 -6.67 -9.35 2.87
CA ASP A 118 -5.22 -9.20 3.00
C ASP A 118 -4.77 -7.74 3.03
N SER A 119 -5.72 -6.81 3.11
CA SER A 119 -5.41 -5.38 3.19
C SER A 119 -4.60 -5.05 4.44
N SER A 120 -3.59 -4.21 4.28
CA SER A 120 -2.73 -3.76 5.36
C SER A 120 -2.35 -2.30 5.20
N LEU A 121 -2.28 -1.58 6.32
CA LEU A 121 -1.75 -0.23 6.41
C LEU A 121 -0.48 -0.27 7.25
N THR A 122 0.57 0.42 6.81
CA THR A 122 1.79 0.54 7.61
C THR A 122 1.48 1.18 8.95
N PRO A 123 2.05 0.67 10.07
CA PRO A 123 1.83 1.28 11.38
C PRO A 123 2.35 2.71 11.41
N LEU A 124 1.54 3.65 11.92
CA LEU A 124 1.98 5.01 12.16
C LEU A 124 3.00 5.02 13.31
N LYS A 125 4.25 5.40 13.01
CA LYS A 125 5.35 5.53 13.98
C LYS A 125 6.02 6.88 13.81
N MET A 126 6.21 7.58 14.91
CA MET A 126 6.87 8.89 14.96
C MET A 126 7.88 8.91 16.11
N THR A 127 9.05 9.46 15.87
CA THR A 127 10.15 9.46 16.87
C THR A 127 9.88 10.45 18.01
N ASP A 128 9.27 11.61 17.70
CA ASP A 128 9.08 12.72 18.63
C ASP A 128 7.62 12.88 19.08
N ALA A 129 6.83 11.82 18.96
CA ALA A 129 5.46 11.79 19.45
C ALA A 129 5.09 10.41 19.99
N ARG A 130 4.26 10.40 21.03
CA ARG A 130 3.54 9.20 21.45
C ARG A 130 2.26 9.09 20.63
N ILE A 131 1.97 7.90 20.15
CA ILE A 131 0.82 7.62 19.29
C ILE A 131 -0.02 6.54 19.93
N GLU A 132 -1.32 6.75 19.97
CA GLU A 132 -2.30 5.79 20.45
C GLU A 132 -3.44 5.68 19.43
N GLN A 133 -3.80 4.46 19.03
CA GLN A 133 -4.98 4.27 18.20
C GLN A 133 -6.24 4.43 19.03
N LEU A 134 -7.16 5.27 18.56
CA LEU A 134 -8.44 5.54 19.23
C LEU A 134 -9.52 4.53 18.76
N GLY A 135 -9.59 3.41 19.47
CA GLY A 135 -10.59 2.38 19.21
C GLY A 135 -10.28 1.50 18.00
N ALA A 136 -11.26 0.70 17.57
CA ALA A 136 -11.17 -0.15 16.40
C ALA A 136 -11.47 0.65 15.12
N ALA A 137 -11.00 0.11 13.97
CA ALA A 137 -11.36 0.67 12.67
C ALA A 137 -12.89 0.68 12.50
N ARG A 138 -13.43 1.79 12.00
CA ARG A 138 -14.85 1.93 11.65
C ARG A 138 -14.99 1.70 10.15
N THR A 139 -15.99 0.91 9.76
CA THR A 139 -16.31 0.67 8.36
C THR A 139 -17.73 1.15 8.07
N TYR A 140 -17.88 1.94 7.01
CA TYR A 140 -19.16 2.45 6.54
C TYR A 140 -19.12 2.71 5.03
N GLU A 141 -20.25 3.08 4.43
CA GLU A 141 -20.35 3.44 3.02
C GLU A 141 -20.59 4.94 2.86
N LYS A 142 -20.05 5.52 1.79
CA LYS A 142 -20.24 6.92 1.43
C LYS A 142 -20.31 7.09 -0.09
N ASP A 143 -21.27 7.88 -0.55
CA ASP A 143 -21.33 8.31 -1.95
C ASP A 143 -20.43 9.52 -2.19
N ILE A 144 -19.53 9.40 -3.17
CA ILE A 144 -18.65 10.48 -3.61
C ILE A 144 -18.83 10.65 -5.11
N ASN A 145 -19.34 11.80 -5.53
CA ASN A 145 -19.60 12.12 -6.94
C ASN A 145 -20.47 11.06 -7.67
N GLY A 146 -21.45 10.48 -6.96
CA GLY A 146 -22.34 9.46 -7.53
C GLY A 146 -21.75 8.05 -7.55
N VAL A 147 -20.55 7.85 -7.00
CA VAL A 147 -19.93 6.53 -6.87
C VAL A 147 -19.92 6.11 -5.40
N ARG A 148 -20.50 4.95 -5.11
CA ARG A 148 -20.48 4.37 -3.77
C ARG A 148 -19.09 3.84 -3.42
N HIS A 149 -18.56 4.28 -2.28
CA HIS A 149 -17.29 3.83 -1.72
C HIS A 149 -17.50 3.17 -0.37
N GLY A 150 -16.81 2.05 -0.13
CA GLY A 150 -16.55 1.59 1.21
C GLY A 150 -15.49 2.49 1.84
N VAL A 151 -15.66 2.79 3.12
CA VAL A 151 -14.75 3.65 3.89
C VAL A 151 -14.25 2.86 5.10
N ILE A 152 -12.94 2.80 5.26
CA ILE A 152 -12.29 2.30 6.47
C ILE A 152 -11.67 3.50 7.17
N GLU A 153 -12.16 3.82 8.36
CA GLU A 153 -11.73 4.98 9.16
C GLU A 153 -10.93 4.53 10.38
N LEU A 154 -9.74 5.11 10.54
CA LEU A 154 -8.84 4.91 11.67
C LEU A 154 -8.54 6.26 12.31
N SER A 155 -8.58 6.33 13.64
CA SER A 155 -8.24 7.54 14.38
C SER A 155 -7.06 7.27 15.32
N TYR A 156 -6.14 8.23 15.38
CA TYR A 156 -4.95 8.17 16.23
C TYR A 156 -4.85 9.46 17.07
N ALA A 157 -4.64 9.30 18.37
CA ALA A 157 -4.20 10.39 19.21
C ALA A 157 -2.67 10.52 19.09
N ILE A 158 -2.21 11.71 18.79
CA ILE A 158 -0.80 12.08 18.67
C ILE A 158 -0.47 13.04 19.78
N PHE A 159 0.52 12.72 20.62
CA PHE A 159 1.01 13.53 21.72
C PHE A 159 2.46 13.93 21.43
N PRO A 160 2.71 15.17 20.93
CA PRO A 160 4.06 15.67 20.70
C PRO A 160 4.92 15.61 21.97
N GLN A 161 6.17 15.16 21.86
CA GLN A 161 7.10 15.08 22.99
C GLN A 161 8.12 16.22 22.98
N LYS A 162 8.18 16.98 21.87
CA LYS A 162 9.07 18.13 21.68
C LYS A 162 8.31 19.29 21.04
N SER A 163 8.79 20.51 21.28
CA SER A 163 8.34 21.69 20.55
C SER A 163 8.99 21.76 19.16
N GLY A 164 8.32 22.42 18.23
CA GLY A 164 8.76 22.58 16.84
C GLY A 164 7.82 21.91 15.86
N GLU A 165 8.26 21.79 14.63
CA GLU A 165 7.51 21.13 13.56
C GLU A 165 7.57 19.61 13.73
N LEU A 166 6.41 18.99 13.65
CA LEU A 166 6.24 17.55 13.73
C LEU A 166 5.69 17.03 12.39
N SER A 167 6.50 16.24 11.68
CA SER A 167 6.10 15.66 10.40
C SER A 167 5.46 14.28 10.60
N ILE A 168 4.26 14.11 10.05
CA ILE A 168 3.61 12.80 9.99
C ILE A 168 4.20 12.03 8.79
N PRO A 169 4.78 10.83 9.00
CA PRO A 169 5.40 10.07 7.92
C PRO A 169 4.36 9.57 6.92
N SER A 170 4.81 9.29 5.71
CA SER A 170 3.99 8.67 4.69
C SER A 170 3.52 7.29 5.13
N LEU A 171 2.24 7.01 4.92
CA LEU A 171 1.63 5.71 5.20
C LEU A 171 1.36 4.99 3.88
N LEU A 172 1.68 3.70 3.84
CA LEU A 172 1.39 2.84 2.70
C LEU A 172 0.20 1.95 3.02
N PHE A 173 -0.78 1.95 2.14
CA PHE A 173 -1.85 0.97 2.10
C PHE A 173 -1.57 -0.06 1.00
N SER A 174 -1.65 -1.34 1.34
CA SER A 174 -1.53 -2.47 0.41
C SER A 174 -2.76 -3.33 0.50
N ALA A 175 -3.33 -3.69 -0.63
CA ALA A 175 -4.48 -4.60 -0.72
C ALA A 175 -4.46 -5.36 -2.05
N THR A 176 -5.01 -6.56 -2.05
CA THR A 176 -5.33 -7.28 -3.29
C THR A 176 -6.75 -6.90 -3.71
N LEU A 177 -6.90 -6.54 -4.99
CA LEU A 177 -8.21 -6.24 -5.57
C LEU A 177 -8.89 -7.55 -5.99
N ALA A 178 -10.17 -7.70 -5.65
CA ALA A 178 -10.97 -8.77 -6.21
C ALA A 178 -11.34 -8.38 -7.64
N ASP A 179 -10.80 -9.09 -8.62
CA ASP A 179 -11.16 -8.90 -10.02
C ASP A 179 -12.61 -9.35 -10.25
N ARG A 180 -13.39 -8.49 -10.89
CA ARG A 180 -14.79 -8.80 -11.28
C ARG A 180 -14.87 -9.77 -12.47
N SER A 181 -13.74 -10.20 -13.02
CA SER A 181 -13.71 -10.99 -14.26
C SER A 181 -14.06 -12.49 -14.07
N ASP A 182 -14.15 -13.00 -12.85
CA ASP A 182 -14.44 -14.43 -12.61
C ASP A 182 -15.92 -14.80 -12.57
N ASN A 183 -16.83 -13.91 -12.96
CA ASN A 183 -18.26 -14.26 -13.06
C ASN A 183 -18.73 -14.45 -14.51
N SER A 184 -17.87 -14.97 -15.39
CA SER A 184 -18.27 -15.41 -16.72
C SER A 184 -18.69 -16.88 -16.70
N GLY A 185 -20.00 -17.09 -16.37
CA GLY A 185 -20.78 -18.04 -17.11
C GLY A 185 -20.45 -19.51 -16.98
N PHE A 186 -20.89 -20.17 -15.91
CA PHE A 186 -21.46 -21.51 -16.07
C PHE A 186 -22.94 -21.35 -16.46
N MET A 187 -23.23 -21.19 -17.74
CA MET A 187 -24.51 -21.58 -18.29
C MET A 187 -24.44 -23.07 -18.57
N SER A 188 -25.03 -23.86 -17.67
CA SER A 188 -25.39 -25.25 -17.91
C SER A 188 -26.67 -25.26 -18.74
N PHE A 189 -26.62 -25.88 -19.90
CA PHE A 189 -27.82 -26.35 -20.62
C PHE A 189 -28.11 -27.78 -20.21
#